data_6dcec77c5bc332e3aa77cb8de03771fe
#
_entry.id   6dcec77c5bc332e3aa77cb8de03771fe
#
_cell.length_a   1.000
_cell.length_b   1.000
_cell.length_c   1.000
_cell.angle_alpha   90.00
_cell.angle_beta   90.00
_cell.angle_gamma   90.00
#
_symmetry.space_group_name_H-M   'P 1'
#
loop_
_entity.id
_entity.type
_entity.pdbx_description
1 polymer ?
#
loop_
_entity_poly.entity_id
_entity_poly.type
_entity_poly.pdbx_seq_one_letter_code
_entity_poly.pdbx_strand_id
1 'polypeptide(L)'
;MKAITLSDFGGPEMMQYSDIETPTPGAGQILIRVHATSVNRPDVIQRQGNYPPPPGDSEVLGLEVAGVVESTGAGCERFRAGDRVVALVGGGGYAEYALALENHSMALAESISFEQAACICETYITAWLNLFLLGELQDKKTVLIHGGGGGVATSAIQLCRALTPATEILVTASTGKLERVSAQGAHHVIDYREQSFADEVRRITDKRGVDVILDHIGAKYLDSNMKSLALAGTLMLIGVMGGIKAELNLATMMVKRQRIIGSVLRSRPVAEKASIIAKFEAAVMPLIAAGTVTPLVDATFPLAEAAAAHTMMERGGHFGKIVLIMPNT
;
A
#
# COMPACT_ATOMS: atom_id res chain seq x y z
N MET A 1 12.97 -9.09 22.71
CA MET A 1 11.76 -8.39 22.31
C MET A 1 10.68 -9.38 21.86
N LYS A 2 9.41 -9.01 22.00
CA LYS A 2 8.30 -9.78 21.41
C LYS A 2 8.18 -9.52 19.92
N ALA A 3 7.86 -10.59 19.17
CA ALA A 3 7.61 -10.55 17.72
C ALA A 3 6.65 -11.67 17.28
N ILE A 4 6.13 -11.53 16.07
CA ILE A 4 5.40 -12.62 15.41
C ILE A 4 6.38 -13.41 14.54
N THR A 5 6.63 -14.64 14.94
CA THR A 5 7.41 -15.62 14.16
C THR A 5 6.48 -16.59 13.43
N LEU A 6 6.98 -17.29 12.45
CA LEU A 6 6.27 -18.36 11.77
C LEU A 6 6.88 -19.72 12.15
N SER A 7 6.04 -20.67 12.57
CA SER A 7 6.48 -22.04 12.80
C SER A 7 6.69 -22.81 11.48
N ASP A 8 5.93 -22.46 10.46
CA ASP A 8 6.02 -22.97 9.08
C ASP A 8 5.25 -22.00 8.16
N PHE A 9 5.30 -22.22 6.86
CA PHE A 9 4.43 -21.52 5.92
C PHE A 9 3.01 -22.10 5.94
N GLY A 10 1.99 -21.23 5.85
CA GLY A 10 0.61 -21.73 5.88
C GLY A 10 -0.42 -20.68 6.23
N GLY A 11 -1.44 -21.13 6.97
CA GLY A 11 -2.54 -20.29 7.46
C GLY A 11 -2.14 -19.41 8.66
N PRO A 12 -3.07 -18.58 9.16
CA PRO A 12 -2.82 -17.71 10.32
C PRO A 12 -2.38 -18.47 11.60
N GLU A 13 -2.71 -19.74 11.73
CA GLU A 13 -2.33 -20.62 12.84
C GLU A 13 -0.83 -20.89 12.94
N MET A 14 -0.07 -20.61 11.88
CA MET A 14 1.39 -20.73 11.88
C MET A 14 2.09 -19.56 12.58
N MET A 15 1.37 -18.50 12.89
CA MET A 15 1.88 -17.29 13.53
C MET A 15 2.01 -17.50 15.04
N GLN A 16 3.19 -17.24 15.59
CA GLN A 16 3.50 -17.42 17.01
C GLN A 16 4.01 -16.09 17.61
N TYR A 17 3.46 -15.71 18.76
CA TYR A 17 3.93 -14.58 19.55
C TYR A 17 5.10 -15.03 20.42
N SER A 18 6.32 -14.71 20.02
CA SER A 18 7.56 -15.29 20.54
C SER A 18 8.53 -14.23 21.06
N ASP A 19 9.47 -14.65 21.89
CA ASP A 19 10.63 -13.85 22.25
C ASP A 19 11.74 -14.08 21.23
N ILE A 20 12.29 -12.98 20.69
CA ILE A 20 13.46 -12.98 19.82
C ILE A 20 14.48 -11.96 20.29
N GLU A 21 15.70 -12.02 19.78
CA GLU A 21 16.74 -11.04 20.06
C GLU A 21 16.34 -9.66 19.49
N THR A 22 16.58 -8.59 20.27
CA THR A 22 16.41 -7.23 19.77
C THR A 22 17.57 -6.89 18.85
N PRO A 23 17.30 -6.46 17.60
CA PRO A 23 18.36 -6.17 16.65
C PRO A 23 19.12 -4.90 17.01
N THR A 24 20.38 -4.81 16.58
CA THR A 24 21.23 -3.62 16.75
C THR A 24 21.35 -2.89 15.41
N PRO A 25 21.20 -1.55 15.36
CA PRO A 25 21.30 -0.81 14.12
C PRO A 25 22.71 -0.75 13.58
N GLY A 26 22.88 -1.15 12.32
CA GLY A 26 24.12 -0.99 11.56
C GLY A 26 24.26 0.41 10.97
N ALA A 27 25.32 0.62 10.17
CA ALA A 27 25.54 1.90 9.51
C ALA A 27 24.35 2.32 8.62
N GLY A 28 23.90 3.56 8.78
CA GLY A 28 22.74 4.13 8.06
C GLY A 28 21.38 3.57 8.47
N GLN A 29 21.33 2.78 9.54
CA GLN A 29 20.08 2.23 10.10
C GLN A 29 19.69 2.94 11.40
N ILE A 30 18.39 3.03 11.64
CA ILE A 30 17.79 3.41 12.91
C ILE A 30 17.05 2.21 13.50
N LEU A 31 17.10 2.07 14.82
CA LEU A 31 16.24 1.15 15.58
C LEU A 31 15.01 1.93 15.99
N ILE A 32 13.84 1.46 15.61
CA ILE A 32 12.56 2.06 15.94
C ILE A 32 11.89 1.21 17.02
N ARG A 33 11.54 1.80 18.17
CA ARG A 33 10.56 1.23 19.09
C ARG A 33 9.19 1.40 18.45
N VAL A 34 8.63 0.29 17.99
CA VAL A 34 7.39 0.27 17.22
C VAL A 34 6.21 0.51 18.16
N HIS A 35 5.32 1.42 17.78
CA HIS A 35 4.03 1.64 18.42
C HIS A 35 2.91 0.95 17.65
N ALA A 36 2.96 1.03 16.33
CA ALA A 36 1.99 0.40 15.46
C ALA A 36 2.64 -0.06 14.14
N THR A 37 2.10 -1.12 13.59
CA THR A 37 2.34 -1.61 12.22
C THR A 37 1.00 -1.98 11.59
N SER A 38 0.96 -2.28 10.30
CA SER A 38 -0.29 -2.63 9.65
C SER A 38 -0.20 -3.90 8.82
N VAL A 39 -1.34 -4.57 8.65
CA VAL A 39 -1.44 -5.76 7.81
C VAL A 39 -1.55 -5.35 6.34
N ASN A 40 -0.69 -5.94 5.52
CA ASN A 40 -0.67 -5.78 4.08
C ASN A 40 -0.87 -7.13 3.37
N ARG A 41 -1.39 -7.14 2.16
CA ARG A 41 -1.55 -8.39 1.39
C ARG A 41 -0.23 -9.14 1.21
N PRO A 42 0.91 -8.49 0.95
CA PRO A 42 2.21 -9.15 0.90
C PRO A 42 2.60 -9.90 2.18
N ASP A 43 2.19 -9.44 3.37
CA ASP A 43 2.44 -10.16 4.63
C ASP A 43 1.74 -11.53 4.64
N VAL A 44 0.50 -11.56 4.14
CA VAL A 44 -0.27 -12.81 3.98
C VAL A 44 0.43 -13.74 2.98
N ILE A 45 0.91 -13.20 1.85
CA ILE A 45 1.58 -13.98 0.81
C ILE A 45 2.94 -14.48 1.32
N GLN A 46 3.69 -13.69 2.10
CA GLN A 46 4.92 -14.10 2.76
C GLN A 46 4.65 -15.21 3.77
N ARG A 47 3.65 -15.08 4.64
CA ARG A 47 3.23 -16.13 5.56
C ARG A 47 2.93 -17.44 4.84
N GLN A 48 2.37 -17.37 3.63
CA GLN A 48 2.06 -18.54 2.77
C GLN A 48 3.29 -19.08 2.00
N GLY A 49 4.49 -18.50 2.18
CA GLY A 49 5.72 -18.94 1.53
C GLY A 49 5.93 -18.46 0.09
N ASN A 50 5.08 -17.56 -0.42
CA ASN A 50 5.08 -17.14 -1.82
C ASN A 50 5.66 -15.73 -2.07
N TYR A 51 6.18 -15.08 -1.03
CA TYR A 51 6.76 -13.73 -1.14
C TYR A 51 7.91 -13.54 -0.14
N PRO A 52 9.07 -14.18 -0.35
CA PRO A 52 10.20 -14.11 0.58
C PRO A 52 10.72 -12.68 0.72
N PRO A 53 11.29 -12.32 1.90
CA PRO A 53 11.96 -11.04 2.08
C PRO A 53 13.16 -10.91 1.14
N PRO A 54 13.54 -9.69 0.73
CA PRO A 54 14.79 -9.45 0.04
C PRO A 54 15.99 -9.94 0.88
N PRO A 55 17.08 -10.37 0.25
CA PRO A 55 18.28 -10.80 0.98
C PRO A 55 18.78 -9.72 1.94
N GLY A 56 18.99 -10.09 3.21
CA GLY A 56 19.44 -9.19 4.28
C GLY A 56 18.33 -8.49 5.05
N ASP A 57 17.08 -8.54 4.60
CA ASP A 57 15.93 -8.05 5.36
C ASP A 57 15.45 -9.13 6.36
N SER A 58 14.73 -8.69 7.39
CA SER A 58 14.16 -9.56 8.43
C SER A 58 13.15 -10.56 7.84
N GLU A 59 13.18 -11.80 8.31
CA GLU A 59 12.15 -12.81 8.01
C GLU A 59 10.85 -12.61 8.77
N VAL A 60 10.88 -11.83 9.87
CA VAL A 60 9.68 -11.41 10.59
C VAL A 60 8.79 -10.60 9.65
N LEU A 61 7.49 -10.86 9.67
CA LEU A 61 6.50 -10.16 8.85
C LEU A 61 6.46 -8.65 9.14
N GLY A 62 5.77 -7.90 8.28
CA GLY A 62 5.50 -6.47 8.44
C GLY A 62 6.40 -5.59 7.61
N LEU A 63 5.78 -4.78 6.73
CA LEU A 63 6.46 -3.98 5.71
C LEU A 63 6.52 -2.49 6.02
N GLU A 64 5.86 -2.05 7.07
CA GLU A 64 5.82 -0.67 7.50
C GLU A 64 5.67 -0.58 9.02
N VAL A 65 6.22 0.46 9.61
CA VAL A 65 6.13 0.72 11.05
C VAL A 65 5.93 2.20 11.33
N ALA A 66 5.26 2.50 12.44
CA ALA A 66 5.22 3.81 13.06
C ALA A 66 5.68 3.71 14.51
N GLY A 67 6.53 4.62 14.95
CA GLY A 67 7.07 4.55 16.29
C GLY A 67 8.05 5.68 16.62
N VAL A 68 8.88 5.42 17.61
CA VAL A 68 9.89 6.37 18.10
C VAL A 68 11.28 5.78 17.90
N VAL A 69 12.21 6.58 17.40
CA VAL A 69 13.60 6.17 17.27
C VAL A 69 14.19 5.87 18.66
N GLU A 70 14.65 4.65 18.87
CA GLU A 70 15.30 4.20 20.09
C GLU A 70 16.81 4.48 20.05
N SER A 71 17.44 4.17 18.94
CA SER A 71 18.87 4.41 18.71
C SER A 71 19.19 4.48 17.22
N THR A 72 20.37 5.02 16.90
CA THR A 72 20.86 5.19 15.52
C THR A 72 22.22 4.52 15.35
N GLY A 73 22.43 3.94 14.17
CA GLY A 73 23.73 3.40 13.77
C GLY A 73 24.67 4.51 13.23
N ALA A 74 25.89 4.14 12.93
CA ALA A 74 26.88 5.08 12.40
C ALA A 74 26.41 5.70 11.07
N GLY A 75 26.68 7.00 10.89
CA GLY A 75 26.37 7.74 9.68
C GLY A 75 24.90 8.19 9.53
N CYS A 76 24.06 8.00 10.55
CA CYS A 76 22.73 8.60 10.60
C CYS A 76 22.84 10.08 11.01
N GLU A 77 22.17 10.96 10.25
CA GLU A 77 22.21 12.41 10.44
C GLU A 77 20.81 13.06 10.50
N ARG A 78 19.76 12.34 10.02
CA ARG A 78 18.39 12.86 9.90
C ARG A 78 17.58 12.70 11.19
N PHE A 79 17.84 11.62 11.95
CA PHE A 79 17.05 11.26 13.12
C PHE A 79 17.93 10.99 14.33
N ARG A 80 17.35 11.17 15.50
CA ARG A 80 17.93 10.88 16.82
C ARG A 80 16.93 10.17 17.72
N ALA A 81 17.42 9.58 18.80
CA ALA A 81 16.56 8.96 19.80
C ALA A 81 15.48 9.94 20.30
N GLY A 82 14.25 9.47 20.38
CA GLY A 82 13.07 10.23 20.73
C GLY A 82 12.27 10.80 19.55
N ASP A 83 12.82 10.83 18.35
CA ASP A 83 12.09 11.33 17.18
C ASP A 83 10.96 10.37 16.77
N ARG A 84 9.79 10.93 16.44
CA ARG A 84 8.65 10.18 15.91
C ARG A 84 8.82 9.97 14.42
N VAL A 85 8.67 8.72 13.98
CA VAL A 85 8.92 8.34 12.58
C VAL A 85 7.89 7.33 12.06
N VAL A 86 7.78 7.30 10.74
CA VAL A 86 7.22 6.19 9.97
C VAL A 86 8.31 5.65 9.05
N ALA A 87 8.35 4.35 8.83
CA ALA A 87 9.36 3.74 7.99
C ALA A 87 8.78 2.62 7.10
N LEU A 88 9.27 2.58 5.86
CA LEU A 88 9.12 1.45 4.96
C LEU A 88 10.24 0.46 5.24
N VAL A 89 9.88 -0.77 5.60
CA VAL A 89 10.84 -1.83 5.92
C VAL A 89 10.69 -3.03 4.98
N GLY A 90 11.72 -3.82 4.81
CA GLY A 90 11.67 -5.03 3.99
C GLY A 90 11.11 -6.24 4.73
N GLY A 91 10.96 -6.15 6.05
CA GLY A 91 10.45 -7.10 7.01
C GLY A 91 10.71 -6.58 8.43
N GLY A 92 10.22 -7.28 9.46
CA GLY A 92 10.49 -6.92 10.85
C GLY A 92 9.42 -6.05 11.52
N GLY A 93 8.40 -5.61 10.79
CA GLY A 93 7.38 -4.70 11.33
C GLY A 93 6.50 -5.34 12.42
N TYR A 94 6.36 -6.65 12.45
CA TYR A 94 5.54 -7.35 13.47
C TYR A 94 6.37 -7.68 14.72
N ALA A 95 7.06 -6.69 15.26
CA ALA A 95 7.87 -6.80 16.46
C ALA A 95 7.88 -5.49 17.26
N GLU A 96 8.25 -5.56 18.54
CA GLU A 96 8.37 -4.37 19.41
C GLU A 96 9.45 -3.40 18.93
N TYR A 97 10.47 -3.90 18.21
CA TYR A 97 11.53 -3.08 17.62
C TYR A 97 11.78 -3.52 16.18
N ALA A 98 12.00 -2.56 15.31
CA ALA A 98 12.31 -2.79 13.89
C ALA A 98 13.52 -1.97 13.46
N LEU A 99 14.36 -2.56 12.60
CA LEU A 99 15.40 -1.83 11.89
C LEU A 99 14.85 -1.19 10.63
N ALA A 100 15.17 0.06 10.41
CA ALA A 100 14.89 0.76 9.17
C ALA A 100 16.13 1.49 8.66
N LEU A 101 16.28 1.61 7.35
CA LEU A 101 17.23 2.55 6.79
C LEU A 101 16.75 3.99 7.07
N GLU A 102 17.66 4.87 7.48
CA GLU A 102 17.33 6.26 7.75
C GLU A 102 16.65 6.94 6.56
N ASN A 103 17.12 6.67 5.35
CA ASN A 103 16.56 7.21 4.11
C ASN A 103 15.27 6.50 3.61
N HIS A 104 14.81 5.46 4.30
CA HIS A 104 13.50 4.83 4.12
C HIS A 104 12.50 5.23 5.20
N SER A 105 12.90 6.20 6.05
CA SER A 105 12.10 6.71 7.16
C SER A 105 11.74 8.17 6.93
N MET A 106 10.59 8.59 7.45
CA MET A 106 10.06 9.95 7.35
C MET A 106 9.64 10.44 8.73
N ALA A 107 9.83 11.75 8.98
CA ALA A 107 9.39 12.38 10.22
C ALA A 107 7.87 12.36 10.34
N LEU A 108 7.36 12.06 11.54
CA LEU A 108 5.94 12.01 11.83
C LEU A 108 5.52 13.23 12.68
N ALA A 109 4.56 14.00 12.19
CA ALA A 109 3.99 15.13 12.92
C ALA A 109 3.26 14.67 14.18
N GLU A 110 3.29 15.50 15.22
CA GLU A 110 2.62 15.23 16.50
C GLU A 110 1.10 15.04 16.37
N SER A 111 0.48 15.68 15.37
CA SER A 111 -0.96 15.61 15.11
C SER A 111 -1.45 14.26 14.60
N ILE A 112 -0.53 13.37 14.20
CA ILE A 112 -0.87 12.07 13.61
C ILE A 112 -0.67 10.97 14.66
N SER A 113 -1.68 10.13 14.87
CA SER A 113 -1.53 8.96 15.75
C SER A 113 -0.65 7.89 15.11
N PHE A 114 -0.03 7.03 15.91
CA PHE A 114 0.81 5.95 15.38
C PHE A 114 0.00 4.93 14.58
N GLU A 115 -1.27 4.71 14.93
CA GLU A 115 -2.17 3.82 14.19
C GLU A 115 -2.43 4.33 12.78
N GLN A 116 -2.71 5.63 12.62
CA GLN A 116 -2.84 6.25 11.30
C GLN A 116 -1.51 6.22 10.55
N ALA A 117 -0.43 6.53 11.23
CA ALA A 117 0.91 6.60 10.68
C ALA A 117 1.39 5.23 10.13
N ALA A 118 1.06 4.13 10.83
CA ALA A 118 1.35 2.76 10.39
C ALA A 118 0.64 2.35 9.09
N CYS A 119 -0.24 3.18 8.56
CA CYS A 119 -0.94 2.93 7.30
C CYS A 119 -0.34 3.66 6.10
N ILE A 120 0.77 4.42 6.27
CA ILE A 120 1.27 5.37 5.28
C ILE A 120 2.23 4.70 4.28
N CYS A 121 3.28 4.06 4.77
CA CYS A 121 4.44 3.73 3.94
C CYS A 121 4.11 2.73 2.83
N GLU A 122 3.36 1.68 3.11
CA GLU A 122 3.08 0.66 2.09
C GLU A 122 1.99 1.12 1.12
N THR A 123 0.86 1.65 1.60
CA THR A 123 -0.29 1.92 0.74
C THR A 123 -0.24 3.28 0.05
N TYR A 124 0.15 4.34 0.76
CA TYR A 124 0.21 5.68 0.16
C TYR A 124 1.41 5.83 -0.78
N ILE A 125 2.60 5.29 -0.42
CA ILE A 125 3.74 5.29 -1.33
C ILE A 125 3.43 4.47 -2.58
N THR A 126 2.79 3.29 -2.43
CA THR A 126 2.36 2.46 -3.57
C THR A 126 1.40 3.21 -4.47
N ALA A 127 0.35 3.83 -3.92
CA ALA A 127 -0.62 4.59 -4.70
C ALA A 127 0.04 5.78 -5.41
N TRP A 128 0.85 6.56 -4.69
CA TRP A 128 1.53 7.73 -5.23
C TRP A 128 2.54 7.38 -6.32
N LEU A 129 3.41 6.40 -6.07
CA LEU A 129 4.39 5.89 -7.03
C LEU A 129 3.71 5.51 -8.35
N ASN A 130 2.63 4.73 -8.24
CA ASN A 130 2.02 4.13 -9.42
C ASN A 130 1.10 5.08 -10.17
N LEU A 131 0.42 5.99 -9.49
CA LEU A 131 -0.44 6.96 -10.18
C LEU A 131 0.33 8.17 -10.68
N PHE A 132 1.17 8.79 -9.85
CA PHE A 132 1.75 10.09 -10.16
C PHE A 132 3.17 9.99 -10.73
N LEU A 133 4.02 9.08 -10.24
CA LEU A 133 5.40 9.00 -10.72
C LEU A 133 5.52 8.11 -11.98
N LEU A 134 4.92 6.93 -11.99
CA LEU A 134 5.00 5.99 -13.10
C LEU A 134 3.81 6.10 -14.07
N GLY A 135 2.62 6.31 -13.55
CA GLY A 135 1.39 6.47 -14.32
C GLY A 135 1.21 7.86 -14.91
N GLU A 136 2.03 8.83 -14.47
CA GLU A 136 2.00 10.22 -14.97
C GLU A 136 0.60 10.85 -14.95
N LEU A 137 -0.18 10.49 -13.91
CA LEU A 137 -1.53 11.03 -13.74
C LEU A 137 -1.44 12.54 -13.46
N GLN A 138 -2.11 13.30 -14.31
CA GLN A 138 -2.19 14.75 -14.23
C GLN A 138 -3.63 15.20 -14.01
N ASP A 139 -3.81 16.45 -13.66
CA ASP A 139 -5.11 17.06 -13.51
C ASP A 139 -5.95 16.96 -14.82
N LYS A 140 -7.26 16.89 -14.70
CA LYS A 140 -8.22 16.71 -15.82
C LYS A 140 -8.09 15.37 -16.58
N LYS A 141 -7.37 14.38 -16.04
CA LYS A 141 -7.33 13.00 -16.54
C LYS A 141 -8.41 12.17 -15.85
N THR A 142 -8.60 10.95 -16.34
CA THR A 142 -9.54 9.99 -15.77
C THR A 142 -8.79 8.77 -15.27
N VAL A 143 -9.07 8.33 -14.05
CA VAL A 143 -8.44 7.16 -13.44
C VAL A 143 -9.48 6.11 -13.07
N LEU A 144 -9.16 4.84 -13.28
CA LEU A 144 -9.89 3.69 -12.75
C LEU A 144 -9.06 3.02 -11.66
N ILE A 145 -9.63 2.90 -10.47
CA ILE A 145 -8.99 2.25 -9.32
C ILE A 145 -9.76 0.99 -8.97
N HIS A 146 -9.12 -0.16 -8.98
CA HIS A 146 -9.75 -1.41 -8.56
C HIS A 146 -9.70 -1.61 -7.05
N GLY A 147 -10.72 -2.30 -6.49
CA GLY A 147 -10.78 -2.71 -5.09
C GLY A 147 -10.94 -1.58 -4.08
N GLY A 148 -11.91 -0.69 -4.31
CA GLY A 148 -12.12 0.58 -3.63
C GLY A 148 -12.14 0.58 -2.10
N GLY A 149 -12.37 -0.57 -1.46
CA GLY A 149 -12.32 -0.69 0.01
C GLY A 149 -10.96 -1.10 0.58
N GLY A 150 -9.97 -1.38 -0.25
CA GLY A 150 -8.61 -1.74 0.19
C GLY A 150 -7.74 -0.52 0.50
N GLY A 151 -6.69 -0.72 1.31
CA GLY A 151 -5.81 0.37 1.74
C GLY A 151 -5.19 1.16 0.57
N VAL A 152 -4.69 0.50 -0.48
CA VAL A 152 -4.12 1.19 -1.65
C VAL A 152 -5.18 2.00 -2.40
N ALA A 153 -6.41 1.47 -2.54
CA ALA A 153 -7.46 2.18 -3.27
C ALA A 153 -7.96 3.40 -2.50
N THR A 154 -8.15 3.29 -1.18
CA THR A 154 -8.54 4.43 -0.34
C THR A 154 -7.46 5.50 -0.32
N SER A 155 -6.17 5.13 -0.27
CA SER A 155 -5.06 6.05 -0.41
C SER A 155 -5.04 6.73 -1.79
N ALA A 156 -5.26 5.96 -2.87
CA ALA A 156 -5.28 6.47 -4.24
C ALA A 156 -6.39 7.51 -4.44
N ILE A 157 -7.60 7.26 -3.94
CA ILE A 157 -8.73 8.21 -4.02
C ILE A 157 -8.35 9.52 -3.33
N GLN A 158 -7.86 9.45 -2.09
CA GLN A 158 -7.48 10.63 -1.32
C GLN A 158 -6.36 11.43 -1.99
N LEU A 159 -5.33 10.74 -2.51
CA LEU A 159 -4.22 11.39 -3.22
C LEU A 159 -4.68 12.07 -4.52
N CYS A 160 -5.56 11.43 -5.30
CA CYS A 160 -6.15 12.07 -6.48
C CYS A 160 -6.93 13.33 -6.10
N ARG A 161 -7.74 13.27 -5.04
CA ARG A 161 -8.51 14.44 -4.56
C ARG A 161 -7.60 15.58 -4.11
N ALA A 162 -6.47 15.27 -3.48
CA ALA A 162 -5.57 16.26 -2.92
C ALA A 162 -4.58 16.85 -3.96
N LEU A 163 -4.04 16.00 -4.85
CA LEU A 163 -2.96 16.38 -5.78
C LEU A 163 -3.45 16.74 -7.18
N THR A 164 -4.56 16.15 -7.63
CA THR A 164 -5.14 16.38 -8.96
C THR A 164 -6.67 16.51 -8.85
N PRO A 165 -7.18 17.60 -8.24
CA PRO A 165 -8.59 17.72 -7.85
C PRO A 165 -9.58 17.71 -9.03
N ALA A 166 -9.15 18.00 -10.25
CA ALA A 166 -9.97 17.92 -11.46
C ALA A 166 -9.88 16.54 -12.16
N THR A 167 -9.19 15.55 -11.57
CA THR A 167 -9.18 14.17 -12.07
C THR A 167 -10.52 13.51 -11.83
N GLU A 168 -11.09 12.88 -12.85
CA GLU A 168 -12.29 12.07 -12.75
C GLU A 168 -11.93 10.67 -12.23
N ILE A 169 -12.49 10.28 -11.07
CA ILE A 169 -12.11 9.06 -10.33
C ILE A 169 -13.24 8.04 -10.45
N LEU A 170 -12.97 6.94 -11.16
CA LEU A 170 -13.82 5.75 -11.23
C LEU A 170 -13.22 4.67 -10.30
N VAL A 171 -14.08 3.96 -9.58
CA VAL A 171 -13.61 2.93 -8.63
C VAL A 171 -14.49 1.69 -8.73
N THR A 172 -13.89 0.50 -8.80
CA THR A 172 -14.64 -0.74 -8.64
C THR A 172 -14.68 -1.17 -7.18
N ALA A 173 -15.86 -1.50 -6.68
CA ALA A 173 -16.04 -1.98 -5.32
C ALA A 173 -17.08 -3.11 -5.27
N SER A 174 -17.16 -3.83 -4.16
CA SER A 174 -18.26 -4.77 -3.89
C SER A 174 -19.47 -4.02 -3.34
N THR A 175 -20.67 -4.57 -3.56
CA THR A 175 -21.97 -4.01 -3.18
C THR A 175 -22.00 -3.36 -1.79
N GLY A 176 -21.47 -4.02 -0.77
CA GLY A 176 -21.46 -3.51 0.61
C GLY A 176 -20.48 -2.36 0.90
N LYS A 177 -19.70 -1.89 -0.10
CA LYS A 177 -18.69 -0.83 0.07
C LYS A 177 -18.97 0.42 -0.78
N LEU A 178 -20.00 0.42 -1.62
CA LEU A 178 -20.25 1.46 -2.61
C LEU A 178 -20.39 2.86 -1.98
N GLU A 179 -21.24 2.98 -0.97
CA GLU A 179 -21.47 4.25 -0.28
C GLU A 179 -20.19 4.78 0.40
N ARG A 180 -19.45 3.90 1.08
CA ARG A 180 -18.18 4.27 1.75
C ARG A 180 -17.13 4.74 0.74
N VAL A 181 -17.03 4.09 -0.43
CA VAL A 181 -16.12 4.49 -1.51
C VAL A 181 -16.52 5.83 -2.12
N SER A 182 -17.81 6.05 -2.35
CA SER A 182 -18.32 7.35 -2.82
C SER A 182 -18.01 8.47 -1.82
N ALA A 183 -18.22 8.22 -0.53
CA ALA A 183 -17.92 9.17 0.54
C ALA A 183 -16.42 9.53 0.65
N GLN A 184 -15.52 8.68 0.14
CA GLN A 184 -14.08 8.99 0.04
C GLN A 184 -13.75 9.95 -1.11
N GLY A 185 -14.70 10.26 -1.98
CA GLY A 185 -14.53 11.21 -3.07
C GLY A 185 -14.37 10.58 -4.45
N ALA A 186 -14.70 9.30 -4.61
CA ALA A 186 -14.88 8.69 -5.94
C ALA A 186 -16.07 9.34 -6.65
N HIS A 187 -15.88 9.72 -7.93
CA HIS A 187 -16.96 10.32 -8.72
C HIS A 187 -17.94 9.25 -9.23
N HIS A 188 -17.42 8.08 -9.58
CA HIS A 188 -18.20 6.93 -10.03
C HIS A 188 -17.76 5.68 -9.31
N VAL A 189 -18.72 4.96 -8.71
CA VAL A 189 -18.45 3.67 -8.06
C VAL A 189 -19.19 2.58 -8.81
N ILE A 190 -18.45 1.60 -9.29
CA ILE A 190 -18.94 0.50 -10.11
C ILE A 190 -18.99 -0.78 -9.27
N ASP A 191 -20.17 -1.37 -9.10
CA ASP A 191 -20.29 -2.68 -8.46
C ASP A 191 -19.83 -3.79 -9.40
N TYR A 192 -18.61 -4.27 -9.21
CA TYR A 192 -18.04 -5.30 -10.07
C TYR A 192 -18.72 -6.68 -9.95
N ARG A 193 -19.63 -6.85 -8.98
CA ARG A 193 -20.41 -8.09 -8.81
C ARG A 193 -21.65 -8.10 -9.70
N GLU A 194 -22.23 -6.92 -9.94
CA GLU A 194 -23.48 -6.75 -10.67
C GLU A 194 -23.28 -6.17 -12.08
N GLN A 195 -22.13 -5.52 -12.32
CA GLN A 195 -21.88 -4.76 -13.52
C GLN A 195 -20.56 -5.17 -14.21
N SER A 196 -20.55 -5.12 -15.54
CA SER A 196 -19.29 -5.12 -16.31
C SER A 196 -18.63 -3.76 -16.15
N PHE A 197 -17.49 -3.70 -15.45
CA PHE A 197 -16.82 -2.41 -15.29
C PHE A 197 -16.32 -1.82 -16.61
N ALA A 198 -15.99 -2.66 -17.61
CA ALA A 198 -15.57 -2.18 -18.92
C ALA A 198 -16.72 -1.47 -19.66
N ASP A 199 -17.95 -1.98 -19.54
CA ASP A 199 -19.12 -1.36 -20.15
C ASP A 199 -19.48 -0.06 -19.42
N GLU A 200 -19.39 -0.05 -18.10
CA GLU A 200 -19.61 1.16 -17.28
C GLU A 200 -18.56 2.25 -17.57
N VAL A 201 -17.27 1.89 -17.64
CA VAL A 201 -16.22 2.83 -18.05
C VAL A 201 -16.53 3.41 -19.42
N ARG A 202 -16.93 2.58 -20.38
CA ARG A 202 -17.30 3.01 -21.73
C ARG A 202 -18.48 3.97 -21.72
N ARG A 203 -19.49 3.70 -20.89
CA ARG A 203 -20.68 4.55 -20.73
C ARG A 203 -20.31 5.91 -20.09
N ILE A 204 -19.60 5.88 -18.96
CA ILE A 204 -19.22 7.06 -18.18
C ILE A 204 -18.32 8.00 -19.00
N THR A 205 -17.37 7.45 -19.73
CA THR A 205 -16.36 8.23 -20.48
C THR A 205 -16.77 8.53 -21.93
N ASP A 206 -18.02 8.31 -22.30
CA ASP A 206 -18.50 8.43 -23.69
C ASP A 206 -17.58 7.72 -24.68
N LYS A 207 -17.26 6.45 -24.39
CA LYS A 207 -16.39 5.55 -25.17
C LYS A 207 -14.91 5.95 -25.27
N ARG A 208 -14.49 7.03 -24.62
CA ARG A 208 -13.09 7.49 -24.61
C ARG A 208 -12.18 6.51 -23.88
N GLY A 209 -12.63 5.98 -22.76
CA GLY A 209 -11.85 5.19 -21.82
C GLY A 209 -11.10 6.05 -20.79
N VAL A 210 -10.37 5.40 -19.88
CA VAL A 210 -9.62 6.02 -18.79
C VAL A 210 -8.13 6.14 -19.13
N ASP A 211 -7.48 7.17 -18.62
CA ASP A 211 -6.07 7.45 -18.90
C ASP A 211 -5.13 6.54 -18.11
N VAL A 212 -5.48 6.24 -16.85
CA VAL A 212 -4.69 5.38 -15.97
C VAL A 212 -5.60 4.37 -15.28
N ILE A 213 -5.15 3.13 -15.16
CA ILE A 213 -5.80 2.08 -14.35
C ILE A 213 -4.81 1.63 -13.29
N LEU A 214 -5.23 1.62 -12.01
CA LEU A 214 -4.49 1.02 -10.91
C LEU A 214 -5.09 -0.36 -10.60
N ASP A 215 -4.34 -1.42 -10.90
CA ASP A 215 -4.82 -2.81 -10.82
C ASP A 215 -3.95 -3.70 -9.93
N HIS A 216 -4.58 -4.37 -8.99
CA HIS A 216 -4.00 -5.43 -8.16
C HIS A 216 -4.68 -6.80 -8.39
N ILE A 217 -5.59 -6.89 -9.35
CA ILE A 217 -6.33 -8.13 -9.68
C ILE A 217 -5.55 -8.97 -10.70
N GLY A 218 -5.02 -8.35 -11.74
CA GLY A 218 -4.19 -9.04 -12.72
C GLY A 218 -4.98 -9.81 -13.75
N ALA A 219 -4.65 -11.10 -13.95
CA ALA A 219 -5.11 -11.91 -15.08
C ALA A 219 -6.61 -11.84 -15.34
N LYS A 220 -7.43 -11.96 -14.30
CA LYS A 220 -8.90 -11.95 -14.41
C LYS A 220 -9.45 -10.65 -15.02
N TYR A 221 -8.75 -9.52 -14.83
CA TYR A 221 -9.21 -8.22 -15.28
C TYR A 221 -8.48 -7.70 -16.53
N LEU A 222 -7.42 -8.38 -16.99
CA LEU A 222 -6.55 -7.84 -18.03
C LEU A 222 -7.31 -7.44 -19.31
N ASP A 223 -8.14 -8.32 -19.88
CA ASP A 223 -8.89 -8.03 -21.09
C ASP A 223 -9.85 -6.83 -20.93
N SER A 224 -10.60 -6.81 -19.82
CA SER A 224 -11.51 -5.71 -19.48
C SER A 224 -10.76 -4.40 -19.20
N ASN A 225 -9.60 -4.46 -18.56
CA ASN A 225 -8.73 -3.30 -18.37
C ASN A 225 -8.26 -2.72 -19.71
N MET A 226 -7.77 -3.57 -20.60
CA MET A 226 -7.30 -3.12 -21.92
C MET A 226 -8.44 -2.51 -22.76
N LYS A 227 -9.67 -3.03 -22.65
CA LYS A 227 -10.87 -2.43 -23.28
C LYS A 227 -11.22 -1.06 -22.69
N SER A 228 -11.01 -0.89 -21.37
CA SER A 228 -11.33 0.32 -20.61
C SER A 228 -10.32 1.46 -20.81
N LEU A 229 -9.08 1.17 -21.22
CA LEU A 229 -8.05 2.19 -21.45
C LEU A 229 -8.36 3.06 -22.65
N ALA A 230 -8.12 4.35 -22.47
CA ALA A 230 -8.13 5.36 -23.54
C ALA A 230 -6.96 5.17 -24.52
N LEU A 231 -6.90 6.01 -25.55
CA LEU A 231 -5.75 6.10 -26.44
C LEU A 231 -4.52 6.55 -25.64
N ALA A 232 -3.42 5.82 -25.76
CA ALA A 232 -2.16 5.99 -25.01
C ALA A 232 -2.32 5.83 -23.47
N GLY A 233 -3.42 5.21 -23.00
CA GLY A 233 -3.65 4.93 -21.59
C GLY A 233 -2.69 3.91 -21.00
N THR A 234 -2.52 3.93 -19.68
CA THR A 234 -1.57 3.11 -18.93
C THR A 234 -2.26 2.23 -17.90
N LEU A 235 -1.99 0.93 -17.94
CA LEU A 235 -2.34 -0.02 -16.89
C LEU A 235 -1.17 -0.18 -15.92
N MET A 236 -1.36 0.23 -14.67
CA MET A 236 -0.41 0.03 -13.58
C MET A 236 -0.75 -1.28 -12.86
N LEU A 237 0.02 -2.33 -13.11
CA LEU A 237 -0.17 -3.64 -12.51
C LEU A 237 0.68 -3.75 -11.24
N ILE A 238 0.02 -3.73 -10.08
CA ILE A 238 0.67 -3.74 -8.76
C ILE A 238 0.38 -5.02 -7.95
N GLY A 239 -0.41 -5.93 -8.49
CA GLY A 239 -0.75 -7.21 -7.87
C GLY A 239 -1.45 -8.15 -8.84
N VAL A 240 -1.58 -9.41 -8.44
CA VAL A 240 -2.08 -10.50 -9.29
C VAL A 240 -3.07 -11.40 -8.54
N MET A 241 -3.91 -10.82 -7.68
CA MET A 241 -4.86 -11.57 -6.83
C MET A 241 -5.86 -12.44 -7.62
N GLY A 242 -6.15 -12.08 -8.87
CA GLY A 242 -7.05 -12.82 -9.78
C GLY A 242 -6.31 -13.70 -10.79
N GLY A 243 -5.01 -13.95 -10.59
CA GLY A 243 -4.20 -14.83 -11.41
C GLY A 243 -2.99 -14.14 -12.04
N ILE A 244 -1.98 -14.98 -12.39
CA ILE A 244 -0.65 -14.54 -12.85
C ILE A 244 -0.43 -14.69 -14.36
N LYS A 245 -1.34 -15.35 -15.08
CA LYS A 245 -1.22 -15.59 -16.53
C LYS A 245 -2.52 -15.24 -17.24
N ALA A 246 -2.44 -14.44 -18.30
CA ALA A 246 -3.58 -14.08 -19.16
C ALA A 246 -3.13 -13.88 -20.59
N GLU A 247 -4.08 -13.98 -21.53
CA GLU A 247 -3.88 -13.62 -22.94
C GLU A 247 -4.06 -12.11 -23.13
N LEU A 248 -3.29 -11.53 -24.06
CA LEU A 248 -3.33 -10.12 -24.40
C LEU A 248 -3.67 -9.94 -25.89
N ASN A 249 -4.66 -9.10 -26.18
CA ASN A 249 -4.94 -8.68 -27.57
C ASN A 249 -3.92 -7.61 -28.01
N LEU A 250 -2.86 -8.07 -28.69
CA LEU A 250 -1.77 -7.22 -29.15
C LEU A 250 -2.22 -6.18 -30.19
N ALA A 251 -3.22 -6.51 -31.03
CA ALA A 251 -3.72 -5.58 -32.03
C ALA A 251 -4.40 -4.37 -31.37
N THR A 252 -5.24 -4.60 -30.35
CA THR A 252 -5.88 -3.51 -29.58
C THR A 252 -4.83 -2.66 -28.88
N MET A 253 -3.85 -3.29 -28.21
CA MET A 253 -2.77 -2.59 -27.52
C MET A 253 -1.97 -1.69 -28.47
N MET A 254 -1.61 -2.22 -29.65
CA MET A 254 -0.85 -1.50 -30.67
C MET A 254 -1.64 -0.32 -31.24
N VAL A 255 -2.88 -0.54 -31.69
CA VAL A 255 -3.71 0.52 -32.28
C VAL A 255 -4.02 1.64 -31.31
N LYS A 256 -4.30 1.29 -30.05
CA LYS A 256 -4.53 2.28 -28.99
C LYS A 256 -3.24 2.80 -28.34
N ARG A 257 -2.06 2.32 -28.70
CA ARG A 257 -0.76 2.71 -28.12
C ARG A 257 -0.74 2.60 -26.59
N GLN A 258 -1.40 1.56 -26.06
CA GLN A 258 -1.54 1.35 -24.62
C GLN A 258 -0.23 0.87 -23.99
N ARG A 259 -0.05 1.17 -22.70
CA ARG A 259 1.09 0.72 -21.90
C ARG A 259 0.62 -0.19 -20.77
N ILE A 260 1.42 -1.21 -20.45
CA ILE A 260 1.28 -2.02 -19.24
C ILE A 260 2.59 -1.89 -18.46
N ILE A 261 2.51 -1.44 -17.22
CA ILE A 261 3.68 -1.25 -16.35
C ILE A 261 3.48 -2.10 -15.09
N GLY A 262 4.34 -3.12 -14.92
CA GLY A 262 4.42 -3.88 -13.67
C GLY A 262 5.23 -3.10 -12.63
N SER A 263 4.78 -3.11 -11.38
CA SER A 263 5.43 -2.36 -10.31
C SER A 263 5.36 -3.11 -8.98
N VAL A 264 6.52 -3.27 -8.34
CA VAL A 264 6.68 -3.77 -6.97
C VAL A 264 7.55 -2.77 -6.21
N LEU A 265 7.18 -2.42 -4.99
CA LEU A 265 7.94 -1.47 -4.17
C LEU A 265 9.06 -2.17 -3.39
N ARG A 266 8.76 -3.30 -2.74
CA ARG A 266 9.66 -4.00 -1.80
C ARG A 266 11.02 -4.38 -2.40
N SER A 267 11.03 -4.93 -3.61
CA SER A 267 12.23 -5.45 -4.28
C SER A 267 13.05 -4.41 -5.04
N ARG A 268 12.67 -3.12 -4.99
CA ARG A 268 13.45 -2.06 -5.63
C ARG A 268 14.81 -1.86 -4.93
N PRO A 269 15.86 -1.46 -5.66
CA PRO A 269 17.14 -1.10 -5.06
C PRO A 269 16.99 -0.05 -3.95
N VAL A 270 17.83 -0.13 -2.92
CA VAL A 270 17.81 0.77 -1.75
C VAL A 270 17.81 2.26 -2.18
N ALA A 271 18.70 2.66 -3.08
CA ALA A 271 18.80 4.04 -3.54
C ALA A 271 17.55 4.51 -4.31
N GLU A 272 16.90 3.60 -5.07
CA GLU A 272 15.66 3.92 -5.78
C GLU A 272 14.50 4.11 -4.78
N LYS A 273 14.36 3.22 -3.79
CA LYS A 273 13.38 3.38 -2.71
C LYS A 273 13.59 4.69 -1.96
N ALA A 274 14.82 5.03 -1.60
CA ALA A 274 15.15 6.29 -0.94
C ALA A 274 14.71 7.50 -1.78
N SER A 275 14.98 7.50 -3.08
CA SER A 275 14.54 8.57 -3.99
C SER A 275 13.01 8.67 -4.07
N ILE A 276 12.29 7.54 -4.12
CA ILE A 276 10.83 7.50 -4.13
C ILE A 276 10.28 8.08 -2.83
N ILE A 277 10.83 7.64 -1.68
CA ILE A 277 10.39 8.07 -0.35
C ILE A 277 10.64 9.57 -0.15
N ALA A 278 11.79 10.09 -0.53
CA ALA A 278 12.08 11.52 -0.43
C ALA A 278 11.11 12.38 -1.24
N LYS A 279 10.78 11.96 -2.47
CA LYS A 279 9.78 12.65 -3.30
C LYS A 279 8.37 12.55 -2.71
N PHE A 280 8.00 11.38 -2.18
CA PHE A 280 6.73 11.16 -1.50
C PHE A 280 6.64 12.03 -0.24
N GLU A 281 7.68 12.04 0.60
CA GLU A 281 7.76 12.86 1.81
C GLU A 281 7.49 14.33 1.51
N ALA A 282 8.17 14.87 0.48
CA ALA A 282 7.99 16.26 0.08
C ALA A 282 6.57 16.57 -0.46
N ALA A 283 5.95 15.64 -1.19
CA ALA A 283 4.66 15.87 -1.83
C ALA A 283 3.45 15.56 -0.94
N VAL A 284 3.55 14.56 -0.06
CA VAL A 284 2.37 13.98 0.59
C VAL A 284 2.38 14.17 2.11
N MET A 285 3.52 14.08 2.80
CA MET A 285 3.55 14.22 4.27
C MET A 285 2.99 15.56 4.78
N PRO A 286 3.20 16.71 4.10
CA PRO A 286 2.53 17.96 4.49
C PRO A 286 0.99 17.91 4.40
N LEU A 287 0.44 17.17 3.43
CA LEU A 287 -1.01 17.00 3.28
C LEU A 287 -1.60 16.12 4.39
N ILE A 288 -0.83 15.11 4.82
CA ILE A 288 -1.20 14.25 5.96
C ILE A 288 -1.14 15.07 7.24
N ALA A 289 -0.07 15.83 7.47
CA ALA A 289 0.09 16.68 8.65
C ALA A 289 -1.02 17.75 8.77
N ALA A 290 -1.48 18.27 7.64
CA ALA A 290 -2.59 19.24 7.56
C ALA A 290 -4.00 18.60 7.66
N GLY A 291 -4.10 17.26 7.71
CA GLY A 291 -5.37 16.54 7.73
C GLY A 291 -6.14 16.53 6.40
N THR A 292 -5.53 17.02 5.30
CA THR A 292 -6.14 16.97 3.95
C THR A 292 -6.18 15.53 3.43
N VAL A 293 -5.19 14.74 3.81
CA VAL A 293 -5.12 13.29 3.57
C VAL A 293 -5.09 12.60 4.92
N THR A 294 -6.02 11.68 5.16
CA THR A 294 -6.17 11.00 6.46
C THR A 294 -6.17 9.49 6.27
N PRO A 295 -5.13 8.78 6.74
CA PRO A 295 -5.10 7.32 6.67
C PRO A 295 -6.28 6.68 7.39
N LEU A 296 -6.93 5.71 6.73
CA LEU A 296 -8.13 5.05 7.23
C LEU A 296 -7.78 3.76 7.97
N VAL A 297 -8.01 3.76 9.27
CA VAL A 297 -7.93 2.57 10.13
C VAL A 297 -9.33 1.99 10.26
N ASP A 298 -9.52 0.74 9.84
CA ASP A 298 -10.81 0.02 9.97
C ASP A 298 -10.89 -0.79 11.27
N ALA A 299 -9.78 -1.41 11.65
CA ALA A 299 -9.68 -2.20 12.87
C ALA A 299 -8.26 -2.16 13.45
N THR A 300 -8.18 -2.30 14.77
CA THR A 300 -6.92 -2.45 15.51
C THR A 300 -6.92 -3.76 16.28
N PHE A 301 -5.76 -4.42 16.34
CA PHE A 301 -5.52 -5.63 17.11
C PHE A 301 -4.23 -5.50 17.92
N PRO A 302 -4.14 -6.05 19.12
CA PRO A 302 -2.86 -6.26 19.77
C PRO A 302 -1.92 -7.09 18.88
N LEU A 303 -0.60 -6.85 18.93
CA LEU A 303 0.36 -7.64 18.15
C LEU A 303 0.19 -9.14 18.36
N ALA A 304 -0.07 -9.58 19.60
CA ALA A 304 -0.31 -10.99 19.93
C ALA A 304 -1.50 -11.62 19.17
N GLU A 305 -2.41 -10.80 18.64
CA GLU A 305 -3.58 -11.23 17.88
C GLU A 305 -3.39 -11.09 16.37
N ALA A 306 -2.16 -11.01 15.87
CA ALA A 306 -1.86 -10.86 14.45
C ALA A 306 -2.50 -11.95 13.58
N ALA A 307 -2.67 -13.17 14.08
CA ALA A 307 -3.40 -14.25 13.40
C ALA A 307 -4.88 -13.89 13.13
N ALA A 308 -5.55 -13.25 14.08
CA ALA A 308 -6.93 -12.78 13.90
C ALA A 308 -6.99 -11.62 12.88
N ALA A 309 -6.05 -10.70 12.93
CA ALA A 309 -5.92 -9.61 11.96
C ALA A 309 -5.70 -10.15 10.52
N HIS A 310 -4.85 -11.15 10.33
CA HIS A 310 -4.67 -11.83 9.05
C HIS A 310 -5.94 -12.55 8.58
N THR A 311 -6.63 -13.22 9.48
CA THR A 311 -7.93 -13.85 9.18
C THR A 311 -8.96 -12.82 8.70
N MET A 312 -9.02 -11.64 9.33
CA MET A 312 -9.88 -10.54 8.88
C MET A 312 -9.49 -10.06 7.48
N MET A 313 -8.19 -9.89 7.21
CA MET A 313 -7.69 -9.51 5.88
C MET A 313 -8.09 -10.52 4.80
N GLU A 314 -8.01 -11.82 5.09
CA GLU A 314 -8.32 -12.89 4.13
C GLU A 314 -9.81 -13.03 3.87
N ARG A 315 -10.65 -12.87 4.89
CA ARG A 315 -12.12 -12.85 4.74
C ARG A 315 -12.61 -11.67 3.91
N GLY A 316 -11.83 -10.58 3.84
CA GLY A 316 -12.25 -9.33 3.25
C GLY A 316 -13.30 -8.62 4.14
N GLY A 317 -13.98 -7.63 3.60
CA GLY A 317 -15.00 -6.87 4.35
C GLY A 317 -14.45 -5.60 5.00
N HIS A 318 -13.17 -5.55 5.38
CA HIS A 318 -12.51 -4.34 5.89
C HIS A 318 -12.54 -3.18 4.88
N PHE A 319 -12.44 -1.96 5.38
CA PHE A 319 -12.41 -0.74 4.57
C PHE A 319 -11.28 0.19 5.03
N GLY A 320 -10.19 0.23 4.30
CA GLY A 320 -8.94 0.85 4.72
C GLY A 320 -7.95 -0.18 5.23
N LYS A 321 -7.33 0.09 6.39
CA LYS A 321 -6.24 -0.69 6.95
C LYS A 321 -6.60 -1.39 8.25
N ILE A 322 -5.96 -2.53 8.48
CA ILE A 322 -5.98 -3.27 9.74
C ILE A 322 -4.62 -3.02 10.40
N VAL A 323 -4.62 -2.57 11.64
CA VAL A 323 -3.43 -2.14 12.38
C VAL A 323 -3.15 -3.09 13.54
N LEU A 324 -1.87 -3.38 13.76
CA LEU A 324 -1.37 -4.09 14.94
C LEU A 324 -0.70 -3.09 15.87
N ILE A 325 -1.10 -3.10 17.14
CA ILE A 325 -0.60 -2.21 18.20
C ILE A 325 0.33 -2.99 19.12
N MET A 326 1.47 -2.39 19.44
CA MET A 326 2.45 -2.99 20.34
C MET A 326 1.97 -2.90 21.79
N PRO A 327 2.31 -3.90 22.63
CA PRO A 327 2.00 -3.82 24.06
C PRO A 327 2.79 -2.68 24.72
N ASN A 328 2.16 -1.97 25.65
CA ASN A 328 2.80 -0.96 26.52
C ASN A 328 3.48 0.22 25.78
N THR A 329 2.89 0.70 24.72
CA THR A 329 3.36 1.90 23.99
C THR A 329 2.51 3.13 24.29
#